data_6c1a48ae04b75b03a81238e64ee67833
#
_entry.id   6c1a48ae04b75b03a81238e64ee67833
#
_cell.length_a   1.000
_cell.length_b   1.000
_cell.length_c   1.000
_cell.angle_alpha   90.00
_cell.angle_beta   90.00
_cell.angle_gamma   90.00
#
_symmetry.space_group_name_H-M   'P 1'
#
loop_
_entity.id
_entity.type
_entity.pdbx_description
1 polymer ?
#
loop_
_entity_poly.entity_id
_entity_poly.type
_entity_poly.pdbx_seq_one_letter_code
_entity_poly.pdbx_strand_id
1 'polypeptide(L)'
;MVLTLLSHQALATMPKVWSPLENFGANPGELSASYYFPQKNKSNRQSLSMVVLLHGCAQQGETLAKQSGLLGLANKHGFALLLPQQGLTNNIKHCFNWYSADDFSKNKGESLSIKHMITSLKQQIKADNVYIIGLSAGGAMASSLLVNYPDLFTAGAVVAGIPFPCADGLITGISCMKNGPSQSVPELVAQAQTLNPKQQTWPKLSVWTGSQDSIVNPLNSLSLAQQWTQLSRLTTKPKIEEKPAYRMTRWQNAAEEVQIELIEVKKLDHGIMVNPNVENGGEAADYLLASELSTAKHVIELWQP
;
A
#
# COMPACT_ATOMS: atom_id res chain seq x y z
N MET A 1 35.27 -57.48 0.07
CA MET A 1 34.73 -56.48 -0.85
C MET A 1 33.48 -55.90 -0.19
N VAL A 2 33.64 -54.76 0.48
CA VAL A 2 32.53 -54.10 1.24
C VAL A 2 31.95 -53.02 0.34
N LEU A 3 30.70 -53.21 -0.09
CA LEU A 3 29.94 -52.16 -0.83
C LEU A 3 29.38 -51.16 0.18
N THR A 4 29.97 -49.95 0.15
CA THR A 4 29.39 -48.79 0.84
C THR A 4 28.25 -48.18 -0.01
N LEU A 5 27.02 -48.36 0.44
CA LEU A 5 25.85 -47.66 -0.13
C LEU A 5 25.87 -46.20 0.35
N LEU A 6 26.19 -45.29 -0.54
CA LEU A 6 26.00 -43.85 -0.35
C LEU A 6 24.51 -43.51 -0.48
N SER A 7 23.86 -43.29 0.64
CA SER A 7 22.51 -42.74 0.68
C SER A 7 22.55 -41.28 0.26
N HIS A 8 22.00 -40.95 -0.91
CA HIS A 8 21.70 -39.58 -1.33
C HIS A 8 20.46 -39.11 -0.54
N GLN A 9 20.69 -38.36 0.51
CA GLN A 9 19.60 -37.58 1.12
C GLN A 9 19.23 -36.45 0.17
N ALA A 10 18.07 -36.54 -0.47
CA ALA A 10 17.47 -35.44 -1.21
C ALA A 10 17.18 -34.32 -0.21
N LEU A 11 17.88 -33.19 -0.32
CA LEU A 11 17.54 -31.97 0.38
C LEU A 11 16.12 -31.58 -0.08
N ALA A 12 15.15 -31.75 0.82
CA ALA A 12 13.80 -31.23 0.61
C ALA A 12 13.90 -29.71 0.47
N THR A 13 13.71 -29.20 -0.74
CA THR A 13 13.59 -27.76 -0.98
C THR A 13 12.39 -27.26 -0.19
N MET A 14 12.60 -26.32 0.73
CA MET A 14 11.51 -25.64 1.43
C MET A 14 10.51 -25.12 0.41
N PRO A 15 9.20 -25.31 0.60
CA PRO A 15 8.20 -24.84 -0.34
C PRO A 15 8.36 -23.33 -0.52
N LYS A 16 8.53 -22.89 -1.78
CA LYS A 16 8.69 -21.48 -2.12
C LYS A 16 7.38 -20.77 -1.76
N VAL A 17 7.43 -19.89 -0.76
CA VAL A 17 6.27 -19.14 -0.26
C VAL A 17 5.73 -18.22 -1.35
N TRP A 18 6.61 -17.59 -2.12
CA TRP A 18 6.31 -16.60 -3.14
C TRP A 18 6.43 -17.20 -4.54
N SER A 19 5.52 -16.81 -5.43
CA SER A 19 5.57 -17.13 -6.85
C SER A 19 5.83 -15.86 -7.66
N PRO A 20 6.70 -15.89 -8.68
CA PRO A 20 6.86 -14.76 -9.58
C PRO A 20 5.57 -14.57 -10.39
N LEU A 21 5.17 -13.31 -10.61
CA LEU A 21 4.10 -12.97 -11.55
C LEU A 21 4.71 -12.67 -12.91
N GLU A 22 4.47 -13.55 -13.85
CA GLU A 22 4.97 -13.44 -15.22
C GLU A 22 3.81 -13.19 -16.20
N ASN A 23 4.12 -12.69 -17.39
CA ASN A 23 3.16 -12.52 -18.50
C ASN A 23 1.92 -11.69 -18.14
N PHE A 24 2.09 -10.64 -17.32
CA PHE A 24 1.02 -9.77 -16.86
C PHE A 24 0.66 -8.63 -17.85
N GLY A 25 1.29 -8.58 -19.02
CA GLY A 25 1.06 -7.58 -20.06
C GLY A 25 2.22 -6.59 -20.21
N ALA A 26 1.93 -5.42 -20.77
CA ALA A 26 2.96 -4.38 -20.94
C ALA A 26 3.51 -3.89 -19.59
N ASN A 27 4.83 -3.72 -19.53
CA ASN A 27 5.58 -3.34 -18.34
C ASN A 27 6.51 -2.14 -18.61
N PRO A 28 5.98 -0.98 -18.96
CA PRO A 28 6.81 0.19 -19.29
C PRO A 28 7.58 0.76 -18.09
N GLY A 29 7.17 0.45 -16.85
CA GLY A 29 7.89 0.80 -15.63
C GLY A 29 8.95 -0.18 -15.22
N GLU A 30 9.25 -1.22 -16.03
CA GLU A 30 10.32 -2.21 -15.80
C GLU A 30 10.31 -2.82 -14.39
N LEU A 31 9.13 -3.02 -13.80
CA LEU A 31 8.95 -3.61 -12.48
C LEU A 31 8.89 -5.14 -12.57
N SER A 32 9.31 -5.81 -11.51
CA SER A 32 8.97 -7.21 -11.28
C SER A 32 7.85 -7.33 -10.26
N ALA A 33 7.29 -8.53 -10.11
CA ALA A 33 6.31 -8.80 -9.06
C ALA A 33 6.39 -10.24 -8.59
N SER A 34 6.12 -10.43 -7.31
CA SER A 34 5.78 -11.74 -6.74
C SER A 34 4.39 -11.71 -6.14
N TYR A 35 3.80 -12.89 -5.97
CA TYR A 35 2.52 -13.04 -5.30
C TYR A 35 2.51 -14.22 -4.35
N TYR A 36 1.60 -14.13 -3.38
CA TYR A 36 1.30 -15.20 -2.44
C TYR A 36 -0.16 -15.59 -2.57
N PHE A 37 -0.40 -16.90 -2.50
CA PHE A 37 -1.76 -17.46 -2.54
C PHE A 37 -1.96 -18.37 -1.30
N PRO A 38 -2.94 -18.08 -0.43
CA PRO A 38 -3.15 -18.84 0.79
C PRO A 38 -3.60 -20.28 0.49
N GLN A 39 -3.00 -21.25 1.18
CA GLN A 39 -3.23 -22.67 0.94
C GLN A 39 -4.69 -23.13 1.20
N LYS A 40 -5.36 -22.48 2.15
CA LYS A 40 -6.74 -22.81 2.55
C LYS A 40 -7.78 -22.63 1.46
N ASN A 41 -7.52 -21.79 0.46
CA ASN A 41 -8.49 -21.44 -0.58
C ASN A 41 -8.37 -22.29 -1.87
N LYS A 42 -7.45 -23.26 -1.92
CA LYS A 42 -7.31 -24.15 -3.08
C LYS A 42 -8.53 -25.09 -3.29
N SER A 43 -9.30 -25.34 -2.25
CA SER A 43 -10.44 -26.26 -2.27
C SER A 43 -11.82 -25.59 -2.36
N ASN A 44 -11.94 -24.29 -2.09
CA ASN A 44 -13.19 -23.55 -2.14
C ASN A 44 -13.13 -22.51 -3.26
N ARG A 45 -14.07 -22.60 -4.21
CA ARG A 45 -14.27 -21.64 -5.33
C ARG A 45 -14.92 -20.31 -4.87
N GLN A 46 -14.71 -19.89 -3.62
CA GLN A 46 -15.13 -18.56 -3.19
C GLN A 46 -14.25 -17.51 -3.85
N SER A 47 -14.87 -16.41 -4.28
CA SER A 47 -14.18 -15.20 -4.70
C SER A 47 -13.16 -14.79 -3.66
N LEU A 48 -11.96 -14.45 -4.11
CA LEU A 48 -10.85 -14.04 -3.25
C LEU A 48 -10.69 -12.53 -3.28
N SER A 49 -10.32 -11.96 -2.17
CA SER A 49 -9.79 -10.62 -2.14
C SER A 49 -8.28 -10.63 -2.39
N MET A 50 -7.76 -9.53 -2.90
CA MET A 50 -6.33 -9.32 -3.14
C MET A 50 -5.86 -8.04 -2.46
N VAL A 51 -4.73 -8.12 -1.78
CA VAL A 51 -4.04 -6.96 -1.21
C VAL A 51 -2.72 -6.74 -1.96
N VAL A 52 -2.56 -5.56 -2.52
CA VAL A 52 -1.32 -5.10 -3.17
C VAL A 52 -0.48 -4.39 -2.12
N LEU A 53 0.79 -4.75 -1.99
CA LEU A 53 1.73 -4.08 -1.07
C LEU A 53 2.84 -3.41 -1.86
N LEU A 54 2.96 -2.09 -1.76
CA LEU A 54 4.03 -1.29 -2.35
C LEU A 54 5.03 -0.91 -1.26
N HIS A 55 6.27 -1.37 -1.45
CA HIS A 55 7.37 -1.15 -0.51
C HIS A 55 7.90 0.29 -0.55
N GLY A 56 8.58 0.72 0.50
CA GLY A 56 9.36 1.96 0.52
C GLY A 56 10.71 1.83 -0.18
N CYS A 57 11.47 2.94 -0.23
CA CYS A 57 12.83 2.92 -0.77
C CYS A 57 13.72 1.91 -0.04
N ALA A 58 14.65 1.30 -0.77
CA ALA A 58 15.61 0.31 -0.27
C ALA A 58 15.00 -0.97 0.34
N GLN A 59 13.71 -1.23 0.13
CA GLN A 59 13.02 -2.39 0.68
C GLN A 59 12.74 -3.46 -0.38
N GLN A 60 12.44 -4.68 0.12
CA GLN A 60 11.94 -5.81 -0.66
C GLN A 60 10.49 -6.09 -0.24
N GLY A 61 9.57 -6.17 -1.19
CA GLY A 61 8.15 -6.39 -0.93
C GLY A 61 7.86 -7.65 -0.11
N GLU A 62 8.56 -8.75 -0.41
CA GLU A 62 8.42 -10.02 0.32
C GLU A 62 8.85 -9.92 1.79
N THR A 63 9.95 -9.19 2.05
CA THR A 63 10.44 -8.94 3.42
C THR A 63 9.46 -8.04 4.17
N LEU A 64 9.00 -6.95 3.54
CA LEU A 64 8.01 -6.07 4.13
C LEU A 64 6.71 -6.80 4.46
N ALA A 65 6.21 -7.67 3.56
CA ALA A 65 5.00 -8.46 3.79
C ALA A 65 5.12 -9.41 5.00
N LYS A 66 6.31 -9.99 5.21
CA LYS A 66 6.58 -10.84 6.40
C LYS A 66 6.66 -10.01 7.66
N GLN A 67 7.53 -9.01 7.66
CA GLN A 67 7.84 -8.21 8.85
C GLN A 67 6.68 -7.32 9.31
N SER A 68 5.84 -6.84 8.41
CA SER A 68 4.61 -6.11 8.78
C SER A 68 3.49 -6.99 9.34
N GLY A 69 3.67 -8.33 9.32
CA GLY A 69 2.63 -9.28 9.72
C GLY A 69 1.59 -9.59 8.62
N LEU A 70 1.68 -8.92 7.46
CA LEU A 70 0.68 -9.03 6.40
C LEU A 70 0.59 -10.43 5.80
N LEU A 71 1.72 -11.17 5.70
CA LEU A 71 1.71 -12.57 5.26
C LEU A 71 0.93 -13.48 6.21
N GLY A 72 1.10 -13.29 7.53
CA GLY A 72 0.34 -14.03 8.53
C GLY A 72 -1.16 -13.72 8.48
N LEU A 73 -1.51 -12.44 8.27
CA LEU A 73 -2.90 -12.01 8.07
C LEU A 73 -3.50 -12.61 6.79
N ALA A 74 -2.73 -12.65 5.69
CA ALA A 74 -3.18 -13.29 4.44
C ALA A 74 -3.51 -14.77 4.62
N ASN A 75 -2.68 -15.49 5.39
CA ASN A 75 -2.96 -16.88 5.78
C ASN A 75 -4.22 -17.02 6.63
N LYS A 76 -4.37 -16.13 7.61
CA LYS A 76 -5.46 -16.17 8.58
C LYS A 76 -6.81 -15.87 7.94
N HIS A 77 -6.87 -14.81 7.11
CA HIS A 77 -8.10 -14.30 6.50
C HIS A 77 -8.36 -14.82 5.09
N GLY A 78 -7.38 -15.44 4.43
CA GLY A 78 -7.56 -16.11 3.15
C GLY A 78 -7.49 -15.21 1.92
N PHE A 79 -6.85 -14.05 1.97
CA PHE A 79 -6.65 -13.17 0.82
C PHE A 79 -5.29 -13.38 0.14
N ALA A 80 -5.21 -13.07 -1.15
CA ALA A 80 -3.97 -13.11 -1.91
C ALA A 80 -3.14 -11.84 -1.70
N LEU A 81 -1.81 -11.95 -1.82
CA LEU A 81 -0.89 -10.80 -1.84
C LEU A 81 -0.28 -10.64 -3.22
N LEU A 82 -0.20 -9.39 -3.69
CA LEU A 82 0.58 -8.99 -4.86
C LEU A 82 1.64 -7.98 -4.42
N LEU A 83 2.90 -8.24 -4.77
CA LEU A 83 4.07 -7.48 -4.34
C LEU A 83 4.84 -6.97 -5.56
N PRO A 84 4.42 -5.84 -6.16
CA PRO A 84 5.25 -5.16 -7.15
C PRO A 84 6.57 -4.74 -6.55
N GLN A 85 7.67 -4.96 -7.30
CA GLN A 85 9.03 -4.73 -6.83
C GLN A 85 9.79 -3.83 -7.80
N GLN A 86 10.36 -2.76 -7.25
CA GLN A 86 11.26 -1.86 -7.97
C GLN A 86 12.64 -2.47 -8.15
N GLY A 87 13.22 -2.33 -9.34
CA GLY A 87 14.56 -2.80 -9.67
C GLY A 87 15.65 -1.72 -9.52
N LEU A 88 16.90 -2.15 -9.25
CA LEU A 88 18.06 -1.25 -9.18
C LEU A 88 18.34 -0.54 -10.50
N THR A 89 18.09 -1.19 -11.62
CA THR A 89 18.28 -0.63 -12.97
C THR A 89 17.34 0.53 -13.26
N ASN A 90 16.13 0.49 -12.71
CA ASN A 90 15.13 1.52 -12.89
C ASN A 90 15.26 2.65 -11.83
N ASN A 91 15.59 2.29 -10.59
CA ASN A 91 15.86 3.26 -9.52
C ASN A 91 16.92 2.74 -8.55
N ILE A 92 18.08 3.43 -8.48
CA ILE A 92 19.25 3.03 -7.65
C ILE A 92 18.97 3.01 -6.14
N LYS A 93 17.88 3.60 -5.69
CA LYS A 93 17.40 3.57 -4.31
C LYS A 93 16.23 2.61 -4.11
N HIS A 94 15.86 1.83 -5.13
CA HIS A 94 14.68 0.99 -5.11
C HIS A 94 13.39 1.74 -4.73
N CYS A 95 13.30 3.06 -5.00
CA CYS A 95 12.08 3.83 -4.79
C CYS A 95 11.18 3.70 -6.02
N PHE A 96 9.88 3.55 -5.85
CA PHE A 96 8.96 3.85 -6.94
C PHE A 96 9.14 5.30 -7.38
N ASN A 97 9.10 5.55 -8.70
CA ASN A 97 9.37 6.87 -9.30
C ASN A 97 8.14 7.78 -9.23
N TRP A 98 7.52 7.88 -8.06
CA TRP A 98 6.27 8.60 -7.79
C TRP A 98 6.30 10.11 -8.13
N TYR A 99 7.48 10.69 -8.34
CA TYR A 99 7.69 12.08 -8.71
C TYR A 99 7.91 12.28 -10.22
N SER A 100 8.03 11.21 -10.99
CA SER A 100 8.20 11.23 -12.44
C SER A 100 6.84 11.16 -13.15
N ALA A 101 6.51 12.18 -13.95
CA ALA A 101 5.27 12.21 -14.72
C ALA A 101 5.14 11.04 -15.72
N ASP A 102 6.27 10.49 -16.19
CA ASP A 102 6.28 9.32 -17.07
C ASP A 102 5.96 8.01 -16.31
N ASP A 103 6.14 7.99 -14.99
CA ASP A 103 5.93 6.80 -14.16
C ASP A 103 4.61 6.82 -13.39
N PHE A 104 4.22 7.97 -12.82
CA PHE A 104 3.01 8.07 -12.03
C PHE A 104 1.73 8.34 -12.84
N SER A 105 1.84 8.84 -14.09
CA SER A 105 0.64 9.23 -14.85
C SER A 105 -0.19 8.03 -15.28
N LYS A 106 -1.50 8.27 -15.41
CA LYS A 106 -2.46 7.26 -15.87
C LYS A 106 -2.03 6.68 -17.23
N ASN A 107 -1.96 5.35 -17.31
CA ASN A 107 -1.57 4.56 -18.49
C ASN A 107 -0.12 4.78 -18.96
N LYS A 108 0.80 5.15 -18.05
CA LYS A 108 2.24 5.28 -18.31
C LYS A 108 3.06 4.57 -17.23
N GLY A 109 4.33 4.29 -17.54
CA GLY A 109 5.40 3.86 -16.65
C GLY A 109 4.99 2.84 -15.60
N GLU A 110 5.41 3.10 -14.36
CA GLU A 110 5.14 2.20 -13.22
C GLU A 110 3.65 2.08 -12.91
N SER A 111 2.89 3.17 -13.05
CA SER A 111 1.44 3.17 -12.82
C SER A 111 0.71 2.17 -13.74
N LEU A 112 1.08 2.13 -15.04
CA LEU A 112 0.51 1.17 -15.99
C LEU A 112 0.98 -0.26 -15.70
N SER A 113 2.27 -0.43 -15.39
CA SER A 113 2.83 -1.75 -15.05
C SER A 113 2.11 -2.37 -13.87
N ILE A 114 1.94 -1.62 -12.77
CA ILE A 114 1.24 -2.09 -11.57
C ILE A 114 -0.23 -2.40 -11.87
N LYS A 115 -0.90 -1.56 -12.67
CA LYS A 115 -2.27 -1.83 -13.12
C LYS A 115 -2.37 -3.18 -13.86
N HIS A 116 -1.42 -3.48 -14.76
CA HIS A 116 -1.40 -4.73 -15.49
C HIS A 116 -1.16 -5.94 -14.57
N MET A 117 -0.22 -5.83 -13.61
CA MET A 117 0.00 -6.85 -12.59
C MET A 117 -1.27 -7.14 -11.80
N ILE A 118 -1.96 -6.09 -11.33
CA ILE A 118 -3.22 -6.21 -10.60
C ILE A 118 -4.28 -6.89 -11.46
N THR A 119 -4.48 -6.42 -12.68
CA THR A 119 -5.53 -6.95 -13.58
C THR A 119 -5.27 -8.41 -13.93
N SER A 120 -4.03 -8.77 -14.23
CA SER A 120 -3.64 -10.14 -14.54
C SER A 120 -3.89 -11.08 -13.36
N LEU A 121 -3.37 -10.76 -12.17
CA LEU A 121 -3.57 -11.61 -11.00
C LEU A 121 -5.05 -11.66 -10.57
N LYS A 122 -5.76 -10.51 -10.59
CA LYS A 122 -7.20 -10.44 -10.31
C LYS A 122 -7.99 -11.42 -11.17
N GLN A 123 -7.69 -11.50 -12.46
CA GLN A 123 -8.35 -12.44 -13.39
C GLN A 123 -7.97 -13.90 -13.07
N GLN A 124 -6.70 -14.19 -12.81
CA GLN A 124 -6.22 -15.53 -12.50
C GLN A 124 -6.88 -16.13 -11.26
N ILE A 125 -7.03 -15.35 -10.21
CA ILE A 125 -7.59 -15.79 -8.93
C ILE A 125 -9.09 -15.50 -8.78
N LYS A 126 -9.70 -14.81 -9.77
CA LYS A 126 -11.10 -14.34 -9.74
C LYS A 126 -11.40 -13.50 -8.51
N ALA A 127 -10.51 -12.54 -8.20
CA ALA A 127 -10.73 -11.64 -7.08
C ALA A 127 -11.81 -10.61 -7.42
N ASP A 128 -12.75 -10.38 -6.49
CA ASP A 128 -13.75 -9.31 -6.61
C ASP A 128 -13.17 -7.99 -6.06
N ASN A 129 -12.55 -8.04 -4.91
CA ASN A 129 -12.04 -6.87 -4.22
C ASN A 129 -10.52 -6.78 -4.31
N VAL A 130 -10.03 -5.56 -4.53
CA VAL A 130 -8.61 -5.23 -4.53
C VAL A 130 -8.37 -4.12 -3.52
N TYR A 131 -7.39 -4.33 -2.66
CA TYR A 131 -6.93 -3.38 -1.66
C TYR A 131 -5.47 -3.04 -1.93
N ILE A 132 -5.02 -1.87 -1.52
CA ILE A 132 -3.63 -1.46 -1.69
C ILE A 132 -3.08 -0.87 -0.40
N ILE A 133 -1.87 -1.27 -0.03
CA ILE A 133 -1.10 -0.69 1.08
C ILE A 133 0.23 -0.20 0.51
N GLY A 134 0.63 1.02 0.82
CA GLY A 134 1.92 1.55 0.38
C GLY A 134 2.64 2.29 1.49
N LEU A 135 3.96 2.07 1.59
CA LEU A 135 4.85 2.75 2.53
C LEU A 135 5.74 3.76 1.80
N SER A 136 5.84 5.01 2.27
CA SER A 136 6.81 6.01 1.78
C SER A 136 6.66 6.23 0.26
N ALA A 137 7.69 5.97 -0.55
CA ALA A 137 7.60 6.02 -2.02
C ALA A 137 6.49 5.10 -2.56
N GLY A 138 6.30 3.91 -1.95
CA GLY A 138 5.17 3.02 -2.25
C GLY A 138 3.84 3.62 -1.82
N GLY A 139 3.79 4.41 -0.75
CA GLY A 139 2.62 5.17 -0.31
C GLY A 139 2.25 6.28 -1.30
N ALA A 140 3.23 7.01 -1.80
CA ALA A 140 3.05 8.02 -2.83
C ALA A 140 2.55 7.39 -4.16
N MET A 141 3.12 6.25 -4.57
CA MET A 141 2.66 5.50 -5.74
C MET A 141 1.25 4.93 -5.52
N ALA A 142 0.92 4.44 -4.31
CA ALA A 142 -0.43 3.99 -3.97
C ALA A 142 -1.45 5.13 -4.08
N SER A 143 -1.12 6.34 -3.59
CA SER A 143 -1.95 7.55 -3.75
C SER A 143 -2.20 7.85 -5.24
N SER A 144 -1.16 7.78 -6.07
CA SER A 144 -1.26 7.94 -7.52
C SER A 144 -2.20 6.91 -8.16
N LEU A 145 -2.04 5.62 -7.82
CA LEU A 145 -2.87 4.55 -8.36
C LEU A 145 -4.34 4.68 -7.95
N LEU A 146 -4.61 5.05 -6.70
CA LEU A 146 -5.97 5.27 -6.19
C LEU A 146 -6.67 6.43 -6.93
N VAL A 147 -5.91 7.46 -7.32
CA VAL A 147 -6.47 8.56 -8.15
C VAL A 147 -6.59 8.15 -9.61
N ASN A 148 -5.57 7.51 -10.19
CA ASN A 148 -5.57 7.16 -11.62
C ASN A 148 -6.59 6.09 -11.98
N TYR A 149 -6.82 5.14 -11.08
CA TYR A 149 -7.67 3.96 -11.31
C TYR A 149 -8.62 3.69 -10.13
N PRO A 150 -9.48 4.65 -9.75
CA PRO A 150 -10.30 4.52 -8.55
C PRO A 150 -11.20 3.28 -8.58
N ASP A 151 -11.73 2.89 -9.74
CA ASP A 151 -12.60 1.71 -9.89
C ASP A 151 -11.87 0.37 -9.71
N LEU A 152 -10.55 0.38 -9.68
CA LEU A 152 -9.76 -0.83 -9.50
C LEU A 152 -9.70 -1.24 -8.02
N PHE A 153 -9.89 -0.30 -7.10
CA PHE A 153 -9.66 -0.51 -5.67
C PHE A 153 -10.93 -0.36 -4.84
N THR A 154 -11.10 -1.26 -3.88
CA THR A 154 -12.12 -1.16 -2.83
C THR A 154 -11.70 -0.18 -1.73
N ALA A 155 -10.44 -0.27 -1.30
CA ALA A 155 -9.84 0.62 -0.32
C ALA A 155 -8.31 0.68 -0.45
N GLY A 156 -7.71 1.71 0.15
CA GLY A 156 -6.26 1.88 0.23
C GLY A 156 -5.78 2.29 1.62
N ALA A 157 -4.51 1.99 1.90
CA ALA A 157 -3.78 2.52 3.04
C ALA A 157 -2.48 3.17 2.56
N VAL A 158 -2.30 4.42 2.90
CA VAL A 158 -1.10 5.21 2.57
C VAL A 158 -0.37 5.53 3.86
N VAL A 159 0.83 4.96 4.01
CA VAL A 159 1.66 5.11 5.20
C VAL A 159 2.85 5.99 4.89
N ALA A 160 2.99 7.10 5.62
CA ALA A 160 4.07 8.06 5.41
C ALA A 160 4.25 8.43 3.93
N GLY A 161 3.12 8.57 3.21
CA GLY A 161 3.07 8.86 1.78
C GLY A 161 2.70 10.31 1.51
N ILE A 162 2.35 10.59 0.24
CA ILE A 162 2.20 11.94 -0.30
C ILE A 162 0.90 12.02 -1.10
N PRO A 163 0.14 13.12 -1.03
CA PRO A 163 -1.05 13.30 -1.87
C PRO A 163 -0.69 13.42 -3.35
N PHE A 164 -1.56 12.91 -4.22
CA PHE A 164 -1.38 12.96 -5.67
C PHE A 164 -2.36 13.96 -6.32
N PRO A 165 -1.92 14.73 -7.31
CA PRO A 165 -0.54 14.94 -7.76
C PRO A 165 0.13 16.11 -7.01
N CYS A 166 1.17 15.83 -6.24
CA CYS A 166 1.90 16.83 -5.48
C CYS A 166 3.20 17.28 -6.15
N ALA A 167 3.70 16.49 -7.10
CA ALA A 167 4.97 16.71 -7.79
C ALA A 167 4.88 16.30 -9.26
N ASP A 168 5.73 16.89 -10.08
CA ASP A 168 5.89 16.63 -11.51
C ASP A 168 7.36 16.44 -11.92
N GLY A 169 8.26 16.39 -10.94
CA GLY A 169 9.69 16.19 -11.12
C GLY A 169 10.40 15.99 -9.77
N LEU A 170 11.71 15.72 -9.83
CA LEU A 170 12.52 15.42 -8.64
C LEU A 170 12.54 16.60 -7.64
N ILE A 171 12.69 17.82 -8.12
CA ILE A 171 12.80 19.01 -7.25
C ILE A 171 11.47 19.26 -6.54
N THR A 172 10.36 19.24 -7.28
CA THR A 172 9.02 19.43 -6.72
C THR A 172 8.65 18.26 -5.81
N GLY A 173 9.12 17.04 -6.12
CA GLY A 173 8.97 15.86 -5.27
C GLY A 173 9.66 16.00 -3.92
N ILE A 174 10.93 16.43 -3.91
CA ILE A 174 11.67 16.69 -2.67
C ILE A 174 10.99 17.81 -1.87
N SER A 175 10.57 18.89 -2.53
CA SER A 175 9.87 19.99 -1.86
C SER A 175 8.56 19.52 -1.21
N CYS A 176 7.72 18.79 -1.95
CA CYS A 176 6.48 18.24 -1.41
C CYS A 176 6.74 17.29 -0.24
N MET A 177 7.69 16.37 -0.39
CA MET A 177 8.07 15.43 0.67
C MET A 177 8.44 16.17 1.96
N LYS A 178 9.28 17.21 1.87
CA LYS A 178 9.83 17.91 3.05
C LYS A 178 8.89 18.96 3.63
N ASN A 179 8.09 19.62 2.82
CA ASN A 179 7.33 20.80 3.24
C ASN A 179 5.80 20.60 3.19
N GLY A 180 5.33 19.47 2.64
CA GLY A 180 3.94 19.27 2.25
C GLY A 180 3.67 19.79 0.82
N PRO A 181 2.45 19.57 0.29
CA PRO A 181 2.08 20.01 -1.04
C PRO A 181 2.09 21.54 -1.14
N SER A 182 2.59 22.06 -2.27
CA SER A 182 2.47 23.49 -2.61
C SER A 182 1.06 23.84 -3.08
N GLN A 183 0.33 22.86 -3.59
CA GLN A 183 -1.06 23.00 -3.98
C GLN A 183 -1.97 23.00 -2.75
N SER A 184 -3.01 23.81 -2.80
CA SER A 184 -4.10 23.73 -1.84
C SER A 184 -4.91 22.42 -2.01
N VAL A 185 -5.62 22.02 -0.99
CA VAL A 185 -6.50 20.83 -1.06
C VAL A 185 -7.53 20.92 -2.18
N PRO A 186 -8.22 22.06 -2.42
CA PRO A 186 -9.11 22.21 -3.58
C PRO A 186 -8.42 22.02 -4.94
N GLU A 187 -7.17 22.47 -5.11
CA GLU A 187 -6.41 22.26 -6.34
C GLU A 187 -6.07 20.78 -6.56
N LEU A 188 -5.63 20.07 -5.50
CA LEU A 188 -5.40 18.62 -5.55
C LEU A 188 -6.69 17.86 -5.91
N VAL A 189 -7.82 18.27 -5.37
CA VAL A 189 -9.15 17.70 -5.69
C VAL A 189 -9.50 17.94 -7.16
N ALA A 190 -9.36 19.17 -7.64
CA ALA A 190 -9.67 19.55 -9.03
C ALA A 190 -8.83 18.75 -10.04
N GLN A 191 -7.54 18.54 -9.74
CA GLN A 191 -6.65 17.73 -10.58
C GLN A 191 -7.07 16.27 -10.63
N ALA A 192 -7.40 15.66 -9.47
CA ALA A 192 -7.90 14.28 -9.41
C ALA A 192 -9.22 14.10 -10.18
N GLN A 193 -10.13 15.07 -10.07
CA GLN A 193 -11.40 15.07 -10.81
C GLN A 193 -11.19 15.26 -12.32
N THR A 194 -10.23 16.07 -12.74
CA THR A 194 -9.86 16.24 -14.16
C THR A 194 -9.40 14.93 -14.78
N LEU A 195 -8.64 14.11 -14.03
CA LEU A 195 -8.20 12.78 -14.48
C LEU A 195 -9.35 11.77 -14.57
N ASN A 196 -10.42 11.98 -13.81
CA ASN A 196 -11.56 11.07 -13.70
C ASN A 196 -12.89 11.86 -13.68
N PRO A 197 -13.26 12.52 -14.80
CA PRO A 197 -14.38 13.48 -14.80
C PRO A 197 -15.76 12.83 -14.55
N LYS A 198 -15.88 11.52 -14.71
CA LYS A 198 -17.12 10.76 -14.46
C LYS A 198 -17.15 10.05 -13.10
N GLN A 199 -16.06 10.14 -12.33
CA GLN A 199 -15.96 9.43 -11.04
C GLN A 199 -16.93 10.01 -10.02
N GLN A 200 -17.77 9.16 -9.44
CA GLN A 200 -18.73 9.54 -8.41
C GLN A 200 -18.36 9.00 -7.03
N THR A 201 -17.71 7.84 -6.99
CA THR A 201 -17.29 7.17 -5.77
C THR A 201 -15.79 6.96 -5.76
N TRP A 202 -15.15 7.15 -4.61
CA TRP A 202 -13.72 6.97 -4.42
C TRP A 202 -13.45 5.83 -3.43
N PRO A 203 -12.34 5.10 -3.57
CA PRO A 203 -11.96 4.06 -2.61
C PRO A 203 -11.91 4.59 -1.18
N LYS A 204 -12.26 3.75 -0.20
CA LYS A 204 -12.01 4.08 1.21
C LYS A 204 -10.51 4.28 1.43
N LEU A 205 -10.13 5.18 2.34
CA LEU A 205 -8.72 5.50 2.56
C LEU A 205 -8.35 5.53 4.04
N SER A 206 -7.28 4.81 4.39
CA SER A 206 -6.61 4.87 5.68
C SER A 206 -5.24 5.54 5.52
N VAL A 207 -5.02 6.67 6.18
CA VAL A 207 -3.78 7.44 6.09
C VAL A 207 -3.03 7.35 7.42
N TRP A 208 -1.73 7.05 7.36
CA TRP A 208 -0.89 6.83 8.54
C TRP A 208 0.37 7.66 8.50
N THR A 209 0.73 8.24 9.65
CA THR A 209 1.98 8.99 9.80
C THR A 209 2.50 8.92 11.22
N GLY A 210 3.82 8.94 11.38
CA GLY A 210 4.45 9.30 12.64
C GLY A 210 4.39 10.82 12.84
N SER A 211 4.07 11.28 14.05
CA SER A 211 3.96 12.72 14.30
C SER A 211 5.32 13.46 14.25
N GLN A 212 6.43 12.72 14.27
CA GLN A 212 7.79 13.22 14.17
C GLN A 212 8.51 12.71 12.92
N ASP A 213 7.74 12.37 11.86
CA ASP A 213 8.32 11.89 10.60
C ASP A 213 9.29 12.95 10.03
N SER A 214 10.58 12.62 10.06
CA SER A 214 11.68 13.48 9.63
C SER A 214 11.99 13.39 8.13
N ILE A 215 11.39 12.41 7.43
CA ILE A 215 11.59 12.15 6.01
C ILE A 215 10.44 12.73 5.19
N VAL A 216 9.20 12.34 5.48
CA VAL A 216 7.99 12.84 4.83
C VAL A 216 7.18 13.67 5.83
N ASN A 217 7.10 14.97 5.60
CA ASN A 217 6.39 15.88 6.49
C ASN A 217 4.95 15.41 6.73
N PRO A 218 4.49 15.29 8.00
CA PRO A 218 3.12 14.84 8.34
C PRO A 218 2.00 15.68 7.70
N LEU A 219 2.28 16.91 7.26
CA LEU A 219 1.35 17.72 6.48
C LEU A 219 0.90 17.04 5.19
N ASN A 220 1.72 16.17 4.61
CA ASN A 220 1.33 15.36 3.44
C ASN A 220 0.16 14.44 3.77
N SER A 221 0.23 13.75 4.90
CA SER A 221 -0.84 12.84 5.36
C SER A 221 -2.13 13.60 5.67
N LEU A 222 -2.04 14.77 6.31
CA LEU A 222 -3.19 15.63 6.56
C LEU A 222 -3.84 16.10 5.26
N SER A 223 -3.03 16.60 4.31
CA SER A 223 -3.50 17.07 3.00
C SER A 223 -4.16 15.95 2.20
N LEU A 224 -3.59 14.73 2.25
CA LEU A 224 -4.16 13.55 1.60
C LEU A 224 -5.53 13.17 2.19
N ALA A 225 -5.66 13.13 3.51
CA ALA A 225 -6.93 12.84 4.17
C ALA A 225 -7.99 13.90 3.83
N GLN A 226 -7.62 15.18 3.80
CA GLN A 226 -8.50 16.28 3.41
C GLN A 226 -8.89 16.22 1.93
N GLN A 227 -7.96 15.89 1.03
CA GLN A 227 -8.23 15.66 -0.39
C GLN A 227 -9.30 14.58 -0.56
N TRP A 228 -9.13 13.44 0.11
CA TRP A 228 -10.07 12.33 0.03
C TRP A 228 -11.44 12.65 0.63
N THR A 229 -11.48 13.41 1.72
CA THR A 229 -12.72 13.89 2.34
C THR A 229 -13.54 14.72 1.34
N GLN A 230 -12.89 15.63 0.59
CA GLN A 230 -13.57 16.43 -0.42
C GLN A 230 -13.96 15.62 -1.66
N LEU A 231 -13.08 14.73 -2.15
CA LEU A 231 -13.40 13.81 -3.26
C LEU A 231 -14.60 12.93 -2.95
N SER A 232 -14.69 12.44 -1.72
CA SER A 232 -15.80 11.61 -1.23
C SER A 232 -17.01 12.41 -0.80
N ARG A 233 -17.00 13.75 -0.91
CA ARG A 233 -18.09 14.68 -0.57
C ARG A 233 -18.62 14.49 0.85
N LEU A 234 -17.73 14.19 1.79
CA LEU A 234 -18.10 14.00 3.19
C LEU A 234 -18.28 15.36 3.89
N THR A 235 -19.46 15.57 4.44
CA THR A 235 -19.83 16.83 5.12
C THR A 235 -20.01 16.65 6.63
N THR A 236 -19.99 15.42 7.12
CA THR A 236 -20.10 15.12 8.55
C THR A 236 -18.84 15.56 9.30
N LYS A 237 -19.00 16.05 10.52
CA LYS A 237 -17.85 16.33 11.38
C LYS A 237 -17.10 15.04 11.67
N PRO A 238 -15.75 15.04 11.62
CA PRO A 238 -14.99 13.85 11.92
C PRO A 238 -15.13 13.44 13.38
N LYS A 239 -15.13 12.15 13.64
CA LYS A 239 -14.97 11.59 14.98
C LYS A 239 -13.49 11.53 15.30
N ILE A 240 -13.09 12.11 16.43
CA ILE A 240 -11.69 12.15 16.87
C ILE A 240 -11.54 11.29 18.11
N GLU A 241 -10.62 10.35 18.05
CA GLU A 241 -10.18 9.54 19.18
C GLU A 241 -8.76 9.98 19.55
N GLU A 242 -8.58 10.51 20.76
CA GLU A 242 -7.29 10.94 21.28
C GLU A 242 -6.81 9.96 22.34
N LYS A 243 -5.66 9.32 22.09
CA LYS A 243 -4.99 8.40 23.02
C LYS A 243 -3.58 8.90 23.35
N PRO A 244 -2.96 8.41 24.43
CA PRO A 244 -1.57 8.76 24.73
C PRO A 244 -0.59 8.46 23.60
N ALA A 245 -0.77 7.33 22.88
CA ALA A 245 0.12 6.88 21.82
C ALA A 245 -0.26 7.38 20.42
N TYR A 246 -1.51 7.74 20.17
CA TYR A 246 -1.96 8.15 18.84
C TYR A 246 -3.15 9.10 18.89
N ARG A 247 -3.39 9.77 17.77
CA ARG A 247 -4.63 10.46 17.45
C ARG A 247 -5.22 9.84 16.19
N MET A 248 -6.51 9.50 16.23
CA MET A 248 -7.24 8.94 15.11
C MET A 248 -8.44 9.83 14.77
N THR A 249 -8.47 10.30 13.52
CA THR A 249 -9.56 11.13 12.99
C THR A 249 -10.28 10.35 11.91
N ARG A 250 -11.60 10.16 12.05
CA ARG A 250 -12.42 9.37 11.12
C ARG A 250 -13.54 10.20 10.52
N TRP A 251 -13.66 10.15 9.21
CA TRP A 251 -14.78 10.72 8.46
C TRP A 251 -15.69 9.60 7.99
N GLN A 252 -16.98 9.77 8.25
CA GLN A 252 -18.01 8.77 7.98
C GLN A 252 -19.03 9.31 6.96
N ASN A 253 -19.61 8.38 6.19
CA ASN A 253 -20.75 8.70 5.34
C ASN A 253 -22.07 8.82 6.17
N ALA A 254 -23.18 9.08 5.50
CA ALA A 254 -24.49 9.19 6.15
C ALA A 254 -24.98 7.89 6.82
N ALA A 255 -24.43 6.74 6.42
CA ALA A 255 -24.68 5.43 7.03
C ALA A 255 -23.73 5.11 8.20
N GLU A 256 -22.97 6.11 8.67
CA GLU A 256 -21.95 5.99 9.72
C GLU A 256 -20.77 5.04 9.39
N GLU A 257 -20.61 4.65 8.13
CA GLU A 257 -19.47 3.85 7.70
C GLU A 257 -18.23 4.73 7.55
N VAL A 258 -17.10 4.27 8.07
CA VAL A 258 -15.80 4.94 7.92
C VAL A 258 -15.39 4.92 6.44
N GLN A 259 -15.23 6.10 5.87
CA GLN A 259 -14.74 6.28 4.50
C GLN A 259 -13.26 6.67 4.49
N ILE A 260 -12.88 7.55 5.39
CA ILE A 260 -11.50 8.01 5.54
C ILE A 260 -11.13 7.98 7.02
N GLU A 261 -9.88 7.58 7.29
CA GLU A 261 -9.26 7.76 8.60
C GLU A 261 -7.85 8.31 8.44
N LEU A 262 -7.44 9.16 9.39
CA LEU A 262 -6.09 9.65 9.56
C LEU A 262 -5.60 9.22 10.93
N ILE A 263 -4.52 8.44 10.97
CA ILE A 263 -3.88 7.96 12.20
C ILE A 263 -2.49 8.60 12.32
N GLU A 264 -2.35 9.44 13.33
CA GLU A 264 -1.11 10.14 13.69
C GLU A 264 -0.52 9.47 14.93
N VAL A 265 0.53 8.67 14.76
CA VAL A 265 1.15 7.96 15.88
C VAL A 265 2.21 8.86 16.52
N LYS A 266 1.98 9.20 17.80
CA LYS A 266 2.77 10.18 18.53
C LYS A 266 4.21 9.71 18.76
N LYS A 267 5.16 10.63 18.63
CA LYS A 267 6.61 10.41 18.89
C LYS A 267 7.27 9.40 17.95
N LEU A 268 6.58 8.89 16.91
CA LEU A 268 7.20 8.04 15.92
C LEU A 268 7.69 8.85 14.72
N ASP A 269 8.76 8.36 14.13
CA ASP A 269 9.39 8.86 12.92
C ASP A 269 8.81 8.17 11.67
N HIS A 270 9.56 8.11 10.59
CA HIS A 270 9.18 7.59 9.27
C HIS A 270 9.13 6.07 9.24
N GLY A 271 7.98 5.48 8.96
CA GLY A 271 7.83 4.03 8.84
C GLY A 271 6.39 3.54 8.95
N ILE A 272 6.23 2.23 8.80
CA ILE A 272 4.98 1.51 9.05
C ILE A 272 4.93 1.05 10.50
N MET A 273 3.79 1.19 11.14
CA MET A 273 3.59 0.81 12.54
C MET A 273 3.34 -0.70 12.65
N VAL A 274 4.06 -1.33 13.57
CA VAL A 274 3.93 -2.76 13.91
C VAL A 274 3.72 -2.93 15.40
N ASN A 275 2.99 -3.97 15.80
CA ASN A 275 2.79 -4.33 17.20
C ASN A 275 3.31 -5.75 17.47
N PRO A 276 4.57 -5.91 17.90
CA PRO A 276 5.15 -7.24 18.16
C PRO A 276 4.47 -8.04 19.27
N ASN A 277 3.62 -7.38 20.06
CA ASN A 277 2.94 -8.03 21.20
C ASN A 277 1.63 -8.72 20.82
N VAL A 278 1.19 -8.61 19.57
CA VAL A 278 -0.05 -9.24 19.11
C VAL A 278 0.20 -10.17 17.91
N GLU A 279 -0.62 -11.20 17.80
CA GLU A 279 -0.55 -12.15 16.70
C GLU A 279 -0.70 -11.44 15.34
N ASN A 280 0.23 -11.71 14.43
CA ASN A 280 0.33 -11.05 13.11
C ASN A 280 0.41 -9.51 13.18
N GLY A 281 0.89 -8.97 14.28
CA GLY A 281 1.08 -7.53 14.45
C GLY A 281 2.36 -6.99 13.81
N GLY A 282 3.24 -7.90 13.34
CA GLY A 282 4.52 -7.56 12.74
C GLY A 282 5.68 -7.53 13.75
N GLU A 283 6.88 -7.29 13.26
CA GLU A 283 8.11 -7.20 14.04
C GLU A 283 8.84 -5.88 13.75
N ALA A 284 9.49 -5.31 14.77
CA ALA A 284 10.24 -4.07 14.61
C ALA A 284 11.50 -4.31 13.78
N ALA A 285 11.73 -3.45 12.79
CA ALA A 285 12.88 -3.46 11.89
C ALA A 285 13.10 -2.06 11.31
N ASP A 286 14.03 -1.91 10.38
CA ASP A 286 14.24 -0.64 9.68
C ASP A 286 12.94 -0.21 8.97
N TYR A 287 12.44 0.98 9.32
CA TYR A 287 11.16 1.53 8.85
C TYR A 287 9.91 0.73 9.27
N LEU A 288 10.02 -0.20 10.23
CA LEU A 288 8.91 -0.88 10.89
C LEU A 288 8.94 -0.53 12.39
N LEU A 289 8.11 0.41 12.79
CA LEU A 289 8.19 1.08 14.07
C LEU A 289 7.27 0.42 15.09
N ALA A 290 7.84 -0.03 16.22
CA ALA A 290 7.07 -0.60 17.32
C ALA A 290 6.05 0.40 17.86
N SER A 291 4.79 -0.01 17.97
CA SER A 291 3.66 0.81 18.38
C SER A 291 2.60 -0.06 19.07
N GLU A 292 1.65 0.58 19.75
CA GLU A 292 0.43 -0.09 20.22
C GLU A 292 -0.49 -0.51 19.07
N LEU A 293 -0.33 0.12 17.89
CA LEU A 293 -1.07 -0.20 16.69
C LEU A 293 -0.18 -0.97 15.70
N SER A 294 -0.79 -1.90 14.96
CA SER A 294 -0.19 -2.48 13.76
C SER A 294 -0.99 -1.98 12.56
N THR A 295 -0.35 -1.28 11.63
CA THR A 295 -1.00 -0.77 10.43
C THR A 295 -1.64 -1.89 9.62
N ALA A 296 -0.88 -2.95 9.31
CA ALA A 296 -1.39 -4.08 8.53
C ALA A 296 -2.60 -4.73 9.20
N LYS A 297 -2.50 -5.06 10.50
CA LYS A 297 -3.60 -5.67 11.24
C LYS A 297 -4.84 -4.78 11.30
N HIS A 298 -4.66 -3.49 11.58
CA HIS A 298 -5.75 -2.54 11.67
C HIS A 298 -6.54 -2.41 10.34
N VAL A 299 -5.84 -2.23 9.21
CA VAL A 299 -6.51 -2.05 7.91
C VAL A 299 -7.17 -3.35 7.43
N ILE A 300 -6.58 -4.52 7.70
CA ILE A 300 -7.19 -5.81 7.37
C ILE A 300 -8.46 -6.07 8.20
N GLU A 301 -8.45 -5.73 9.49
CA GLU A 301 -9.63 -5.83 10.36
C GLU A 301 -10.72 -4.82 9.95
N LEU A 302 -10.34 -3.62 9.50
CA LEU A 302 -11.27 -2.61 9.00
C LEU A 302 -11.91 -3.01 7.66
N TRP A 303 -11.15 -3.57 6.75
CA TRP A 303 -11.60 -3.90 5.39
C TRP A 303 -12.29 -5.26 5.30
N GLN A 304 -11.89 -6.23 6.11
CA GLN A 304 -12.36 -7.63 6.09
C GLN A 304 -12.29 -8.24 4.66
N PRO A 305 -11.09 -8.25 4.05
CA PRO A 305 -10.92 -8.66 2.66
C PRO A 305 -11.22 -10.13 2.41
#